data_760ba9a6e766cd2f7ea75d3975224dc5
#
_entry.id   760ba9a6e766cd2f7ea75d3975224dc5
#
_cell.length_a   1.000
_cell.length_b   1.000
_cell.length_c   1.000
_cell.angle_alpha   90.00
_cell.angle_beta   90.00
_cell.angle_gamma   90.00
#
_symmetry.space_group_name_H-M   'P 1'
#
loop_
_entity.id
_entity.type
_entity.pdbx_description
1 polymer ?
#
loop_
_entity_poly.entity_id
_entity_poly.type
_entity_poly.pdbx_seq_one_letter_code
_entity_poly.pdbx_strand_id
1 'polypeptide(L)'
;MKTVILTNERGESLGKSEIIEAHTEGGKLHKAFSVFIFTPDMKKILIQRRASVKMLFPGFWANTCCSHPKGKFDIEVEASGRLKEECGFHTGLEVVDSFVYKADDPDGKGTEYEYDTVLKGATEESTEMHPDPSEIMDMKWVEIDELKKDMEDNPDVYAPWFGLGLEIILNYK
;
A
#
# COMPACT_ATOMS: atom_id res chain seq x y z
N MET A 1 -16.06 12.70 8.40
CA MET A 1 -14.77 13.02 7.75
C MET A 1 -13.82 11.85 7.95
N LYS A 2 -13.02 11.51 6.94
CA LYS A 2 -11.97 10.48 7.06
C LYS A 2 -10.76 11.09 7.75
N THR A 3 -10.20 10.42 8.76
CA THR A 3 -9.03 10.88 9.51
C THR A 3 -7.91 9.86 9.44
N VAL A 4 -6.66 10.33 9.59
CA VAL A 4 -5.45 9.54 9.73
C VAL A 4 -4.83 9.75 11.12
N ILE A 5 -4.02 8.81 11.57
CA ILE A 5 -3.30 8.87 12.85
C ILE A 5 -1.94 9.52 12.59
N LEU A 6 -1.70 10.72 13.14
CA LEU A 6 -0.40 11.37 13.10
C LEU A 6 0.60 10.60 13.94
N THR A 7 1.85 10.58 13.51
CA THR A 7 2.92 9.83 14.18
C THR A 7 4.26 10.56 14.11
N ASN A 8 5.25 10.07 14.84
CA ASN A 8 6.66 10.40 14.63
C ASN A 8 7.38 9.28 13.86
N GLU A 9 8.66 9.45 13.57
CA GLU A 9 9.48 8.47 12.83
C GLU A 9 9.66 7.13 13.56
N ARG A 10 9.27 7.03 14.83
CA ARG A 10 9.28 5.79 15.61
C ARG A 10 7.91 5.09 15.64
N GLY A 11 6.92 5.63 14.91
CA GLY A 11 5.57 5.06 14.88
C GLY A 11 4.72 5.37 16.11
N GLU A 12 5.16 6.28 17.01
CA GLU A 12 4.39 6.69 18.18
C GLU A 12 3.25 7.62 17.77
N SER A 13 2.03 7.34 18.21
CA SER A 13 0.86 8.14 17.84
C SER A 13 0.87 9.52 18.51
N LEU A 14 0.68 10.58 17.73
CA LEU A 14 0.70 11.97 18.18
C LEU A 14 -0.68 12.65 18.13
N GLY A 15 -1.70 11.97 17.62
CA GLY A 15 -3.05 12.52 17.46
C GLY A 15 -3.68 12.13 16.14
N LYS A 16 -4.63 12.93 15.65
CA LYS A 16 -5.32 12.69 14.37
C LYS A 16 -5.37 13.98 13.55
N SER A 17 -5.40 13.83 12.23
CA SER A 17 -5.67 14.90 11.28
C SER A 17 -6.75 14.47 10.28
N GLU A 18 -7.40 15.39 9.63
CA GLU A 18 -8.20 15.08 8.44
C GLU A 18 -7.27 14.58 7.33
N ILE A 19 -7.75 13.61 6.56
CA ILE A 19 -6.93 12.96 5.53
C ILE A 19 -6.43 13.96 4.47
N ILE A 20 -7.26 14.90 4.03
CA ILE A 20 -6.86 15.91 3.06
C ILE A 20 -5.77 16.82 3.62
N GLU A 21 -5.94 17.30 4.86
CA GLU A 21 -4.93 18.12 5.53
C GLU A 21 -3.61 17.39 5.74
N ALA A 22 -3.64 16.08 5.99
CA ALA A 22 -2.44 15.26 6.15
C ALA A 22 -1.66 15.08 4.83
N HIS A 23 -2.30 15.22 3.69
CA HIS A 23 -1.70 15.05 2.36
C HIS A 23 -1.45 16.37 1.61
N THR A 24 -1.81 17.52 2.18
CA THR A 24 -1.56 18.84 1.60
C THR A 24 -0.45 19.60 2.31
N GLU A 25 0.00 20.74 1.75
CA GLU A 25 1.01 21.63 2.36
C GLU A 25 2.32 20.92 2.75
N GLY A 26 2.77 19.99 1.90
CA GLY A 26 4.01 19.23 2.12
C GLY A 26 3.86 17.99 3.01
N GLY A 27 2.62 17.61 3.32
CA GLY A 27 2.28 16.39 4.05
C GLY A 27 2.58 16.43 5.54
N LYS A 28 1.79 15.70 6.32
CA LYS A 28 2.05 15.44 7.75
C LYS A 28 2.38 13.97 7.93
N LEU A 29 3.42 13.64 8.68
CA LEU A 29 3.78 12.25 8.94
C LEU A 29 2.63 11.54 9.67
N HIS A 30 2.09 10.50 9.04
CA HIS A 30 0.95 9.74 9.56
C HIS A 30 1.12 8.24 9.29
N LYS A 31 0.34 7.43 10.01
CA LYS A 31 0.39 5.97 9.88
C LYS A 31 -0.32 5.49 8.63
N ALA A 32 0.34 4.59 7.93
CA ALA A 32 -0.20 3.84 6.81
C ALA A 32 0.15 2.35 6.93
N PHE A 33 -0.40 1.55 6.04
CA PHE A 33 0.03 0.18 5.83
C PHE A 33 -0.03 -0.20 4.36
N SER A 34 0.90 -1.05 3.97
CA SER A 34 1.02 -1.64 2.64
C SER A 34 0.94 -3.16 2.71
N VAL A 35 -0.04 -3.73 2.04
CA VAL A 35 -0.25 -5.18 1.95
C VAL A 35 0.32 -5.72 0.65
N PHE A 36 1.11 -6.78 0.76
CA PHE A 36 1.73 -7.48 -0.36
C PHE A 36 1.26 -8.94 -0.36
N ILE A 37 0.55 -9.34 -1.39
CA ILE A 37 0.02 -10.71 -1.53
C ILE A 37 0.82 -11.47 -2.58
N PHE A 38 1.31 -12.62 -2.16
CA PHE A 38 2.11 -13.50 -3.01
C PHE A 38 1.36 -14.80 -3.31
N THR A 39 1.84 -15.54 -4.33
CA THR A 39 1.52 -16.95 -4.46
C THR A 39 2.16 -17.75 -3.32
N PRO A 40 1.61 -18.92 -2.92
CA PRO A 40 2.17 -19.70 -1.81
C PRO A 40 3.64 -20.09 -1.99
N ASP A 41 4.11 -20.22 -3.23
CA ASP A 41 5.51 -20.49 -3.58
C ASP A 41 6.40 -19.25 -3.66
N MET A 42 5.83 -18.06 -3.38
CA MET A 42 6.50 -16.76 -3.39
C MET A 42 7.12 -16.37 -4.75
N LYS A 43 6.63 -16.93 -5.87
CA LYS A 43 7.16 -16.58 -7.21
C LYS A 43 6.48 -15.38 -7.84
N LYS A 44 5.18 -15.23 -7.56
CA LYS A 44 4.39 -14.12 -8.09
C LYS A 44 3.84 -13.24 -6.99
N ILE A 45 3.64 -12.00 -7.32
CA ILE A 45 2.99 -11.00 -6.48
C ILE A 45 1.75 -10.44 -7.19
N LEU A 46 0.70 -10.20 -6.42
CA LEU A 46 -0.50 -9.53 -6.89
C LEU A 46 -0.32 -8.02 -6.77
N ILE A 47 -0.31 -7.33 -7.90
CA ILE A 47 -0.20 -5.88 -7.95
C ILE A 47 -1.51 -5.25 -8.40
N GLN A 48 -1.77 -4.02 -7.96
CA GLN A 48 -2.91 -3.22 -8.38
C GLN A 48 -2.49 -2.00 -9.19
N ARG A 49 -3.36 -1.56 -10.07
CA ARG A 49 -3.30 -0.25 -10.69
C ARG A 49 -4.31 0.67 -10.01
N ARG A 50 -3.85 1.75 -9.40
CA ARG A 50 -4.67 2.69 -8.63
C ARG A 50 -5.73 3.34 -9.50
N ALA A 51 -6.96 3.46 -8.99
CA ALA A 51 -8.06 4.08 -9.73
C ALA A 51 -7.73 5.53 -10.13
N SER A 52 -8.26 5.97 -11.27
CA SER A 52 -8.05 7.32 -11.79
C SER A 52 -8.65 8.42 -10.92
N VAL A 53 -9.56 8.06 -10.01
CA VAL A 53 -10.22 8.99 -9.05
C VAL A 53 -9.44 9.16 -7.74
N LYS A 54 -8.34 8.45 -7.55
CA LYS A 54 -7.47 8.61 -6.37
C LYS A 54 -6.85 10.01 -6.37
N MET A 55 -6.81 10.64 -5.21
CA MET A 55 -6.25 11.99 -5.04
C MET A 55 -4.76 12.03 -5.43
N LEU A 56 -3.98 11.07 -4.93
CA LEU A 56 -2.54 10.98 -5.15
C LEU A 56 -2.17 9.74 -5.94
N PHE A 57 -1.21 9.87 -6.83
CA PHE A 57 -0.68 8.79 -7.70
C PHE A 57 -1.78 7.99 -8.43
N PRO A 58 -2.79 8.66 -9.08
CA PRO A 58 -3.80 7.97 -9.86
C PRO A 58 -3.17 7.25 -11.06
N GLY A 59 -3.60 6.01 -11.31
CA GLY A 59 -3.13 5.21 -12.45
C GLY A 59 -1.75 4.57 -12.29
N PHE A 60 -1.06 4.77 -11.16
CA PHE A 60 0.20 4.11 -10.85
C PHE A 60 -0.01 2.65 -10.45
N TRP A 61 0.94 1.78 -10.79
CA TRP A 61 1.02 0.44 -10.27
C TRP A 61 1.58 0.46 -8.85
N ALA A 62 1.02 -0.36 -7.97
CA ALA A 62 1.39 -0.45 -6.57
C ALA A 62 1.23 -1.89 -6.05
N ASN A 63 1.64 -2.13 -4.81
CA ASN A 63 1.37 -3.35 -4.07
C ASN A 63 -0.14 -3.62 -3.97
N THR A 64 -0.53 -4.78 -3.45
CA THR A 64 -1.91 -5.29 -3.53
C THR A 64 -2.95 -4.36 -2.91
N CYS A 65 -2.68 -3.78 -1.73
CA CYS A 65 -3.59 -2.87 -1.04
C CYS A 65 -2.80 -1.89 -0.15
N CYS A 66 -3.19 -0.62 -0.11
CA CYS A 66 -2.61 0.41 0.74
C CYS A 66 -3.71 1.23 1.41
N SER A 67 -3.58 1.49 2.72
CA SER A 67 -4.56 2.30 3.42
C SER A 67 -4.01 2.85 4.76
N HIS A 68 -4.88 3.51 5.51
CA HIS A 68 -4.57 4.09 6.80
C HIS A 68 -5.26 3.33 7.92
N PRO A 69 -4.56 2.91 8.99
CA PRO A 69 -5.17 2.26 10.14
C PRO A 69 -6.10 3.24 10.89
N LYS A 70 -7.20 2.73 11.40
CA LYS A 70 -8.14 3.47 12.24
C LYS A 70 -7.76 3.42 13.72
N GLY A 71 -6.87 2.48 14.10
CA GLY A 71 -6.41 2.24 15.47
C GLY A 71 -7.49 1.65 16.37
N LYS A 72 -8.38 0.85 15.81
CA LYS A 72 -9.44 0.17 16.54
C LYS A 72 -9.12 -1.30 16.86
N PHE A 73 -8.29 -1.91 16.03
CA PHE A 73 -7.88 -3.32 16.10
C PHE A 73 -6.39 -3.42 15.82
N ASP A 74 -5.84 -4.63 15.95
CA ASP A 74 -4.49 -4.94 15.48
C ASP A 74 -4.38 -4.66 13.98
N ILE A 75 -3.21 -4.24 13.54
CA ILE A 75 -2.99 -3.75 12.18
C ILE A 75 -3.28 -4.83 11.13
N GLU A 76 -3.00 -6.10 11.44
CA GLU A 76 -3.29 -7.24 10.57
C GLU A 76 -4.80 -7.41 10.33
N VAL A 77 -5.61 -7.16 11.37
CA VAL A 77 -7.07 -7.23 11.29
C VAL A 77 -7.62 -6.08 10.45
N GLU A 78 -7.11 -4.86 10.68
CA GLU A 78 -7.52 -3.68 9.91
C GLU A 78 -7.11 -3.80 8.44
N ALA A 79 -5.89 -4.27 8.17
CA ALA A 79 -5.37 -4.46 6.83
C ALA A 79 -6.11 -5.57 6.06
N SER A 80 -6.41 -6.72 6.72
CA SER A 80 -7.20 -7.80 6.12
C SER A 80 -8.64 -7.34 5.80
N GLY A 81 -9.22 -6.50 6.66
CA GLY A 81 -10.52 -5.86 6.40
C GLY A 81 -10.49 -4.97 5.15
N ARG A 82 -9.45 -4.13 5.00
CA ARG A 82 -9.28 -3.29 3.82
C ARG A 82 -8.99 -4.09 2.55
N LEU A 83 -8.18 -5.13 2.64
CA LEU A 83 -7.94 -6.06 1.52
C LEU A 83 -9.28 -6.63 1.00
N LYS A 84 -10.19 -7.02 1.92
CA LYS A 84 -11.52 -7.49 1.55
C LYS A 84 -12.38 -6.38 0.93
N GLU A 85 -12.34 -5.16 1.46
CA GLU A 85 -13.10 -4.03 0.93
C GLU A 85 -12.61 -3.62 -0.46
N GLU A 86 -11.29 -3.53 -0.68
CA GLU A 86 -10.71 -3.03 -1.94
C GLU A 86 -10.55 -4.10 -3.01
N CYS A 87 -10.16 -5.34 -2.63
CA CYS A 87 -9.83 -6.41 -3.58
C CYS A 87 -10.86 -7.54 -3.64
N GLY A 88 -11.82 -7.57 -2.70
CA GLY A 88 -12.90 -8.56 -2.67
C GLY A 88 -12.54 -9.90 -2.03
N PHE A 89 -11.33 -10.08 -1.52
CA PHE A 89 -10.90 -11.29 -0.81
C PHE A 89 -10.14 -10.96 0.48
N HIS A 90 -9.90 -11.94 1.31
CA HIS A 90 -9.09 -11.79 2.52
C HIS A 90 -8.19 -13.01 2.70
N THR A 91 -7.07 -12.80 3.39
CA THR A 91 -6.13 -13.86 3.79
C THR A 91 -5.48 -13.47 5.12
N GLY A 92 -4.79 -14.41 5.76
CA GLY A 92 -3.94 -14.10 6.90
C GLY A 92 -2.80 -13.19 6.50
N LEU A 93 -2.55 -12.16 7.31
CA LEU A 93 -1.48 -11.20 7.10
C LEU A 93 -0.49 -11.27 8.26
N GLU A 94 0.77 -11.02 7.97
CA GLU A 94 1.89 -10.96 8.91
C GLU A 94 2.60 -9.62 8.74
N VAL A 95 2.83 -8.90 9.84
CA VAL A 95 3.67 -7.70 9.83
C VAL A 95 5.13 -8.13 9.62
N VAL A 96 5.78 -7.50 8.64
CA VAL A 96 7.18 -7.75 8.29
C VAL A 96 8.08 -6.70 8.92
N ASP A 97 7.81 -5.42 8.66
CA ASP A 97 8.59 -4.28 9.15
C ASP A 97 7.80 -2.98 8.93
N SER A 98 8.44 -1.84 9.16
CA SER A 98 7.91 -0.52 8.86
C SER A 98 9.01 0.39 8.34
N PHE A 99 8.66 1.37 7.52
CA PHE A 99 9.58 2.39 7.03
C PHE A 99 8.89 3.75 6.95
N VAL A 100 9.69 4.81 6.89
CA VAL A 100 9.19 6.17 6.65
C VAL A 100 9.57 6.58 5.24
N TYR A 101 8.62 7.11 4.49
CA TYR A 101 8.88 7.71 3.20
C TYR A 101 8.11 9.01 3.01
N LYS A 102 8.60 9.82 2.08
CA LYS A 102 7.93 11.04 1.64
C LYS A 102 8.03 11.14 0.12
N ALA A 103 6.89 11.38 -0.53
CA ALA A 103 6.83 11.52 -1.98
C ALA A 103 5.76 12.53 -2.39
N ASP A 104 6.14 13.46 -3.24
CA ASP A 104 5.21 14.42 -3.83
C ASP A 104 4.51 13.81 -5.04
N ASP A 105 3.20 14.02 -5.14
CA ASP A 105 2.41 13.63 -6.31
C ASP A 105 2.92 14.38 -7.55
N PRO A 106 3.17 13.69 -8.68
CA PRO A 106 3.74 14.32 -9.87
C PRO A 106 2.85 15.40 -10.49
N ASP A 107 1.53 15.36 -10.24
CA ASP A 107 0.59 16.40 -10.67
C ASP A 107 0.49 17.56 -9.66
N GLY A 108 1.27 17.51 -8.56
CA GLY A 108 1.28 18.55 -7.53
C GLY A 108 0.02 18.61 -6.66
N LYS A 109 -0.74 17.52 -6.58
CA LYS A 109 -2.00 17.45 -5.82
C LYS A 109 -1.80 17.27 -4.33
N GLY A 110 -0.59 16.85 -3.89
CA GLY A 110 -0.26 16.66 -2.49
C GLY A 110 1.00 15.82 -2.29
N THR A 111 1.16 15.34 -1.06
CA THR A 111 2.35 14.63 -0.61
C THR A 111 1.94 13.43 0.24
N GLU A 112 2.44 12.25 -0.08
CA GLU A 112 2.47 11.12 0.83
C GLU A 112 3.64 11.31 1.80
N TYR A 113 3.35 11.32 3.10
CA TYR A 113 4.38 11.32 4.14
C TYR A 113 3.95 10.34 5.24
N GLU A 114 4.45 9.13 5.14
CA GLU A 114 3.91 7.99 5.87
C GLU A 114 4.96 7.21 6.67
N TYR A 115 4.56 6.80 7.86
CA TYR A 115 5.12 5.67 8.57
C TYR A 115 4.32 4.44 8.12
N ASP A 116 4.86 3.74 7.14
CA ASP A 116 4.19 2.65 6.44
C ASP A 116 4.55 1.30 7.05
N THR A 117 3.54 0.57 7.54
CA THR A 117 3.70 -0.78 8.06
C THR A 117 3.50 -1.78 6.92
N VAL A 118 4.53 -2.57 6.65
CA VAL A 118 4.55 -3.58 5.59
C VAL A 118 3.99 -4.89 6.10
N LEU A 119 2.95 -5.38 5.42
CA LEU A 119 2.34 -6.68 5.70
C LEU A 119 2.42 -7.59 4.48
N LYS A 120 2.71 -8.86 4.70
CA LYS A 120 2.67 -9.89 3.66
C LYS A 120 1.57 -10.92 3.94
N GLY A 121 1.04 -11.49 2.88
CA GLY A 121 0.13 -12.62 2.91
C GLY A 121 0.27 -13.45 1.64
N ALA A 122 -0.44 -14.57 1.57
CA ALA A 122 -0.44 -15.42 0.39
C ALA A 122 -1.85 -15.88 0.04
N THR A 123 -2.08 -16.09 -1.27
CA THR A 123 -3.29 -16.73 -1.79
C THR A 123 -3.00 -17.36 -3.15
N GLU A 124 -3.88 -18.25 -3.59
CA GLU A 124 -3.75 -18.90 -4.90
C GLU A 124 -4.11 -17.92 -6.03
N GLU A 125 -3.47 -18.06 -7.20
CA GLU A 125 -3.81 -17.27 -8.39
C GLU A 125 -5.27 -17.45 -8.83
N SER A 126 -5.88 -18.59 -8.50
CA SER A 126 -7.29 -18.90 -8.78
C SER A 126 -8.27 -18.26 -7.80
N THR A 127 -7.80 -17.55 -6.77
CA THR A 127 -8.68 -16.86 -5.81
C THR A 127 -9.54 -15.84 -6.54
N GLU A 128 -10.85 -15.93 -6.35
CA GLU A 128 -11.79 -14.99 -6.93
C GLU A 128 -11.63 -13.61 -6.29
N MET A 129 -11.55 -12.59 -7.14
CA MET A 129 -11.31 -11.20 -6.73
C MET A 129 -12.41 -10.29 -7.27
N HIS A 130 -12.87 -9.36 -6.46
CA HIS A 130 -13.88 -8.38 -6.82
C HIS A 130 -13.39 -6.98 -6.44
N PRO A 131 -12.44 -6.40 -7.21
CA PRO A 131 -11.87 -5.09 -6.88
C PRO A 131 -12.92 -3.98 -6.93
N ASP A 132 -12.87 -3.09 -5.95
CA ASP A 132 -13.67 -1.86 -5.94
C ASP A 132 -13.13 -0.90 -7.01
N PRO A 133 -13.91 -0.54 -8.05
CA PRO A 133 -13.44 0.33 -9.12
C PRO A 133 -13.13 1.76 -8.67
N SER A 134 -13.58 2.19 -7.49
CA SER A 134 -13.22 3.47 -6.91
C SER A 134 -11.82 3.47 -6.27
N GLU A 135 -11.25 2.31 -6.02
CA GLU A 135 -9.91 2.12 -5.45
C GLU A 135 -8.92 1.57 -6.48
N ILE A 136 -9.36 0.61 -7.32
CA ILE A 136 -8.52 -0.20 -8.19
C ILE A 136 -9.11 -0.25 -9.60
N MET A 137 -8.34 0.15 -10.61
CA MET A 137 -8.75 0.09 -12.00
C MET A 137 -8.26 -1.18 -12.73
N ASP A 138 -7.23 -1.85 -12.20
CA ASP A 138 -6.69 -3.08 -12.75
C ASP A 138 -5.92 -3.87 -11.68
N MET A 139 -5.89 -5.21 -11.81
CA MET A 139 -5.10 -6.10 -10.96
C MET A 139 -4.48 -7.21 -11.81
N LYS A 140 -3.25 -7.60 -11.47
CA LYS A 140 -2.58 -8.72 -12.13
C LYS A 140 -1.56 -9.40 -11.23
N TRP A 141 -1.36 -10.69 -11.47
CA TRP A 141 -0.23 -11.45 -10.98
C TRP A 141 1.00 -11.22 -11.86
N VAL A 142 2.16 -10.99 -11.25
CA VAL A 142 3.42 -10.76 -11.96
C VAL A 142 4.52 -11.58 -11.31
N GLU A 143 5.36 -12.22 -12.10
CA GLU A 143 6.60 -12.87 -11.62
C GLU A 143 7.51 -11.80 -10.98
N ILE A 144 8.08 -12.10 -9.82
CA ILE A 144 8.86 -11.12 -9.05
C ILE A 144 10.08 -10.60 -9.83
N ASP A 145 10.77 -11.47 -10.55
CA ASP A 145 11.95 -11.06 -11.33
C ASP A 145 11.58 -10.19 -12.53
N GLU A 146 10.44 -10.48 -13.18
CA GLU A 146 9.90 -9.64 -14.26
C GLU A 146 9.49 -8.26 -13.72
N LEU A 147 8.82 -8.24 -12.55
CA LEU A 147 8.42 -6.99 -11.90
C LEU A 147 9.62 -6.11 -11.55
N LYS A 148 10.66 -6.69 -10.94
CA LYS A 148 11.88 -5.94 -10.59
C LYS A 148 12.50 -5.29 -11.82
N LYS A 149 12.61 -6.06 -12.91
CA LYS A 149 13.14 -5.53 -14.16
C LYS A 149 12.27 -4.42 -14.73
N ASP A 150 10.95 -4.60 -14.74
CA ASP A 150 10.04 -3.57 -15.24
C ASP A 150 10.08 -2.30 -14.39
N MET A 151 10.22 -2.41 -13.06
CA MET A 151 10.40 -1.26 -12.17
C MET A 151 11.72 -0.51 -12.41
N GLU A 152 12.79 -1.21 -12.81
CA GLU A 152 14.06 -0.59 -13.21
C GLU A 152 13.93 0.13 -14.58
N ASP A 153 13.26 -0.52 -15.54
CA ASP A 153 13.11 0.01 -16.91
C ASP A 153 12.06 1.13 -16.99
N ASN A 154 11.03 1.11 -16.16
CA ASN A 154 9.86 2.00 -16.16
C ASN A 154 9.50 2.52 -14.75
N PRO A 155 10.41 3.18 -14.01
CA PRO A 155 10.18 3.56 -12.61
C PRO A 155 8.98 4.51 -12.44
N ASP A 156 8.70 5.36 -13.41
CA ASP A 156 7.68 6.42 -13.33
C ASP A 156 6.23 5.92 -13.40
N VAL A 157 6.02 4.61 -13.64
CA VAL A 157 4.67 4.02 -13.64
C VAL A 157 4.33 3.32 -12.32
N TYR A 158 5.29 3.26 -11.39
CA TYR A 158 5.15 2.60 -10.09
C TYR A 158 5.11 3.61 -8.94
N ALA A 159 4.24 3.34 -7.97
CA ALA A 159 4.15 4.16 -6.76
C ALA A 159 5.48 4.14 -5.96
N PRO A 160 5.95 5.28 -5.44
CA PRO A 160 7.27 5.40 -4.82
C PRO A 160 7.52 4.44 -3.65
N TRP A 161 6.49 4.15 -2.85
CA TRP A 161 6.60 3.24 -1.69
C TRP A 161 6.67 1.77 -2.08
N PHE A 162 6.20 1.40 -3.29
CA PHE A 162 6.06 0.00 -3.69
C PHE A 162 7.41 -0.73 -3.71
N GLY A 163 8.42 -0.15 -4.34
CA GLY A 163 9.76 -0.73 -4.39
C GLY A 163 10.39 -0.89 -3.01
N LEU A 164 10.22 0.13 -2.14
CA LEU A 164 10.74 0.11 -0.78
C LEU A 164 10.14 -1.04 0.04
N GLY A 165 8.80 -1.19 0.04
CA GLY A 165 8.12 -2.26 0.75
C GLY A 165 8.42 -3.65 0.18
N LEU A 166 8.53 -3.78 -1.13
CA LEU A 166 8.89 -5.04 -1.78
C LEU A 166 10.30 -5.49 -1.38
N GLU A 167 11.28 -4.59 -1.38
CA GLU A 167 12.64 -4.87 -0.95
C GLU A 167 12.71 -5.36 0.50
N ILE A 168 11.96 -4.72 1.39
CA ILE A 168 11.84 -5.14 2.80
C ILE A 168 11.38 -6.60 2.89
N ILE A 169 10.30 -6.96 2.19
CA ILE A 169 9.75 -8.33 2.22
C ILE A 169 10.74 -9.37 1.67
N LEU A 170 11.38 -9.06 0.55
CA LEU A 170 12.29 -10.00 -0.10
C LEU A 170 13.58 -10.23 0.69
N ASN A 171 13.95 -9.29 1.57
CA ASN A 171 15.09 -9.40 2.48
C ASN A 171 14.70 -9.94 3.88
N TYR A 172 13.41 -10.09 4.15
CA TYR A 172 12.90 -10.61 5.44
C TYR A 172 13.17 -12.12 5.53
N LYS A 173 13.84 -12.53 6.62
CA LYS A 173 14.27 -13.91 6.87
C LYS A 173 13.42 -14.59 7.93
#